data_c1c96102418952554f6dcb4a74fe27ed
#
_entry.id   c1c96102418952554f6dcb4a74fe27ed
#
_cell.length_a   1.000
_cell.length_b   1.000
_cell.length_c   1.000
_cell.angle_alpha   90.00
_cell.angle_beta   90.00
_cell.angle_gamma   90.00
#
_symmetry.space_group_name_H-M   'P 1'
#
loop_
_entity.id
_entity.type
_entity.pdbx_description
1 polymer ?
#
loop_
_entity_poly.entity_id
_entity_poly.type
_entity_poly.pdbx_seq_one_letter_code
_entity_poly.pdbx_strand_id
1 'polypeptide(L)'
;NDNMDIILSNTIKYFGKTLKKINPDLVVIHGDRVETLAATIHCNFNNILTSHIEGGEVSGTVDESIRHATTKLSHVHFVSNSKAKNILKRMGEIKKNIYIIGSPEVDIMIGKNLPSKMQVKNRYNIKFDQYAIFLFHPVTTLKNKDIEKQCATLLNVLTKSSKNYIVILPNN
;
A
#
# COMPACT_ATOMS: atom_id res chain seq x y z
N ASN A 1 7.73 -11.66 -13.89
CA ASN A 1 7.57 -11.11 -12.53
C ASN A 1 8.08 -12.15 -11.55
N ASP A 2 9.00 -11.77 -10.66
CA ASP A 2 9.51 -12.66 -9.63
C ASP A 2 8.43 -12.94 -8.58
N ASN A 3 8.45 -14.12 -7.98
CA ASN A 3 7.56 -14.45 -6.87
C ASN A 3 7.87 -13.56 -5.64
N MET A 4 6.87 -13.34 -4.79
CA MET A 4 6.99 -12.44 -3.62
C MET A 4 8.12 -12.84 -2.66
N ASP A 5 8.41 -14.12 -2.52
CA ASP A 5 9.51 -14.65 -1.70
C ASP A 5 10.89 -14.29 -2.27
N ILE A 6 11.01 -14.31 -3.60
CA ILE A 6 12.24 -13.87 -4.29
C ILE A 6 12.43 -12.36 -4.15
N ILE A 7 11.35 -11.58 -4.31
CA ILE A 7 11.37 -10.13 -4.08
C ILE A 7 11.79 -9.83 -2.63
N LEU A 8 11.19 -10.52 -1.66
CA LEU A 8 11.52 -10.40 -0.23
C LEU A 8 13.03 -10.63 0.01
N SER A 9 13.55 -11.76 -0.46
CA SER A 9 14.95 -12.15 -0.22
C SER A 9 15.94 -11.17 -0.88
N ASN A 10 15.67 -10.78 -2.11
CA ASN A 10 16.50 -9.81 -2.84
C ASN A 10 16.47 -8.44 -2.17
N THR A 11 15.29 -7.98 -1.75
CA THR A 11 15.14 -6.68 -1.08
C THR A 11 15.91 -6.66 0.24
N ILE A 12 15.81 -7.71 1.08
CA ILE A 12 16.61 -7.81 2.32
C ILE A 12 18.10 -7.64 2.02
N LYS A 13 18.59 -8.38 1.02
CA LYS A 13 20.00 -8.39 0.65
C LYS A 13 20.50 -7.02 0.15
N TYR A 14 19.76 -6.41 -0.78
CA TYR A 14 20.21 -5.15 -1.42
C TYR A 14 19.97 -3.93 -0.52
N PHE A 15 18.86 -3.92 0.20
CA PHE A 15 18.55 -2.87 1.17
C PHE A 15 19.62 -2.81 2.26
N GLY A 16 20.06 -3.96 2.77
CA GLY A 16 21.13 -4.03 3.75
C GLY A 16 22.46 -3.46 3.26
N LYS A 17 22.80 -3.67 1.98
CA LYS A 17 24.00 -3.05 1.40
C LYS A 17 23.90 -1.52 1.36
N THR A 18 22.71 -0.99 1.11
CA THR A 18 22.44 0.45 1.07
C THR A 18 22.50 1.05 2.48
N LEU A 19 21.89 0.42 3.46
CA LEU A 19 21.87 0.89 4.85
C LEU A 19 23.27 0.93 5.47
N LYS A 20 24.13 -0.04 5.14
CA LYS A 20 25.56 -0.01 5.58
C LYS A 20 26.32 1.23 5.10
N LYS A 21 25.91 1.81 3.95
CA LYS A 21 26.55 3.04 3.43
C LYS A 21 25.96 4.30 4.07
N ILE A 22 24.63 4.29 4.34
CA ILE A 22 23.92 5.46 4.87
C ILE A 22 24.08 5.55 6.39
N ASN A 23 24.12 4.40 7.08
CA ASN A 23 24.17 4.27 8.53
C ASN A 23 23.13 5.13 9.26
N PRO A 24 21.81 4.92 9.00
CA PRO A 24 20.77 5.76 9.56
C PRO A 24 20.49 5.43 11.03
N ASP A 25 20.10 6.44 11.81
CA ASP A 25 19.63 6.28 13.19
C ASP A 25 18.20 5.73 13.25
N LEU A 26 17.38 6.02 12.23
CA LEU A 26 15.99 5.61 12.11
C LEU A 26 15.63 5.35 10.65
N VAL A 27 14.90 4.27 10.40
CA VAL A 27 14.30 3.98 9.10
C VAL A 27 12.79 4.15 9.20
N VAL A 28 12.22 4.99 8.35
CA VAL A 28 10.78 5.19 8.22
C VAL A 28 10.24 4.28 7.14
N ILE A 29 9.25 3.46 7.48
CA ILE A 29 8.65 2.45 6.62
C ILE A 29 7.17 2.76 6.46
N HIS A 30 6.66 2.76 5.23
CA HIS A 30 5.27 3.09 4.92
C HIS A 30 4.59 1.97 4.16
N GLY A 31 3.42 1.56 4.66
CA GLY A 31 2.52 0.64 3.98
C GLY A 31 2.80 -0.85 4.27
N ASP A 32 2.42 -1.69 3.33
CA ASP A 32 2.21 -3.13 3.52
C ASP A 32 2.71 -4.00 2.36
N ARG A 33 3.61 -3.48 1.56
CA ARG A 33 4.22 -4.24 0.47
C ARG A 33 5.32 -5.17 0.99
N VAL A 34 5.63 -6.19 0.21
CA VAL A 34 6.68 -7.16 0.56
C VAL A 34 8.04 -6.48 0.81
N GLU A 35 8.31 -5.37 0.10
CA GLU A 35 9.54 -4.59 0.26
C GLU A 35 9.60 -3.88 1.62
N THR A 36 8.46 -3.45 2.17
CA THR A 36 8.37 -2.85 3.50
C THR A 36 8.71 -3.87 4.59
N LEU A 37 8.18 -5.09 4.45
CA LEU A 37 8.52 -6.19 5.33
C LEU A 37 10.00 -6.55 5.25
N ALA A 38 10.55 -6.64 4.04
CA ALA A 38 11.98 -6.92 3.82
C ALA A 38 12.88 -5.90 4.51
N ALA A 39 12.57 -4.61 4.36
CA ALA A 39 13.30 -3.52 4.99
C ALA A 39 13.23 -3.62 6.53
N THR A 40 12.04 -3.89 7.06
CA THR A 40 11.81 -4.01 8.51
C THR A 40 12.54 -5.21 9.09
N ILE A 41 12.52 -6.37 8.43
CA ILE A 41 13.28 -7.55 8.83
C ILE A 41 14.77 -7.20 8.92
N HIS A 42 15.31 -6.57 7.87
CA HIS A 42 16.72 -6.20 7.89
C HIS A 42 17.07 -5.27 9.04
N CYS A 43 16.27 -4.23 9.26
CA CYS A 43 16.50 -3.26 10.34
C CYS A 43 16.42 -3.92 11.72
N ASN A 44 15.41 -4.74 11.97
CA ASN A 44 15.21 -5.40 13.25
C ASN A 44 16.40 -6.31 13.61
N PHE A 45 16.87 -7.14 12.68
CA PHE A 45 18.01 -8.03 12.92
C PHE A 45 19.38 -7.31 12.99
N ASN A 46 19.44 -6.05 12.60
CA ASN A 46 20.69 -5.24 12.69
C ASN A 46 20.58 -4.13 13.74
N ASN A 47 19.59 -4.17 14.64
CA ASN A 47 19.38 -3.19 15.71
C ASN A 47 19.23 -1.75 15.20
N ILE A 48 18.61 -1.57 14.04
CA ILE A 48 18.28 -0.26 13.47
C ILE A 48 16.85 0.09 13.87
N LEU A 49 16.64 1.25 14.47
CA LEU A 49 15.31 1.70 14.83
C LEU A 49 14.42 1.86 13.59
N THR A 50 13.16 1.45 13.73
CA THR A 50 12.16 1.57 12.66
C THR A 50 10.90 2.22 13.16
N SER A 51 10.30 3.06 12.31
CA SER A 51 8.93 3.52 12.47
C SER A 51 8.07 3.04 11.32
N HIS A 52 6.84 2.60 11.62
CA HIS A 52 5.88 2.11 10.64
C HIS A 52 4.71 3.08 10.51
N ILE A 53 4.45 3.54 9.29
CA ILE A 53 3.32 4.39 8.93
C ILE A 53 2.21 3.48 8.35
N GLU A 54 0.96 3.72 8.76
CA GLU A 54 -0.26 2.99 8.34
C GLU A 54 -0.35 1.54 8.82
N GLY A 55 0.26 1.23 9.97
CA GLY A 55 0.01 -0.03 10.68
C GLY A 55 -1.42 -0.12 11.25
N GLY A 56 -1.91 -1.36 11.47
CA GLY A 56 -3.15 -1.63 12.19
C GLY A 56 -4.43 -1.59 11.35
N GLU A 57 -4.34 -1.44 10.05
CA GLU A 57 -5.50 -1.57 9.17
C GLU A 57 -5.77 -3.04 8.81
N VAL A 58 -7.04 -3.40 8.61
CA VAL A 58 -7.52 -4.74 8.28
C VAL A 58 -8.07 -4.75 6.86
N SER A 59 -7.57 -5.62 6.00
CA SER A 59 -7.98 -5.72 4.60
C SER A 59 -8.38 -7.14 4.16
N GLY A 60 -8.09 -8.17 4.95
CA GLY A 60 -8.42 -9.56 4.65
C GLY A 60 -7.59 -10.18 3.51
N THR A 61 -6.47 -9.57 3.14
CA THR A 61 -5.55 -10.02 2.08
C THR A 61 -4.18 -10.38 2.65
N VAL A 62 -3.27 -10.84 1.79
CA VAL A 62 -1.86 -11.08 2.16
C VAL A 62 -1.19 -9.79 2.68
N ASP A 63 -1.61 -8.63 2.16
CA ASP A 63 -1.09 -7.32 2.56
C ASP A 63 -1.34 -7.05 4.05
N GLU A 64 -2.48 -7.51 4.60
CA GLU A 64 -2.75 -7.42 6.04
C GLU A 64 -1.73 -8.19 6.85
N SER A 65 -1.38 -9.41 6.42
CA SER A 65 -0.37 -10.23 7.09
C SER A 65 1.00 -9.56 7.05
N ILE A 66 1.38 -9.00 5.89
CA ILE A 66 2.61 -8.25 5.72
C ILE A 66 2.61 -7.01 6.61
N ARG A 67 1.52 -6.25 6.62
CA ARG A 67 1.35 -5.03 7.45
C ARG A 67 1.51 -5.35 8.94
N HIS A 68 0.88 -6.42 9.41
CA HIS A 68 0.97 -6.81 10.81
C HIS A 68 2.36 -7.32 11.18
N ALA A 69 3.03 -8.08 10.31
CA ALA A 69 4.42 -8.50 10.51
C ALA A 69 5.38 -7.30 10.55
N THR A 70 5.22 -6.34 9.63
CA THR A 70 5.97 -5.08 9.62
C THR A 70 5.76 -4.29 10.90
N THR A 71 4.51 -4.18 11.38
CA THR A 71 4.18 -3.56 12.67
C THR A 71 4.94 -4.25 13.81
N LYS A 72 4.88 -5.59 13.90
CA LYS A 72 5.52 -6.35 14.99
C LYS A 72 7.03 -6.19 15.06
N LEU A 73 7.66 -5.93 13.96
CA LEU A 73 9.11 -5.73 13.86
C LEU A 73 9.53 -4.27 13.99
N SER A 74 8.57 -3.33 14.08
CA SER A 74 8.83 -1.90 14.20
C SER A 74 8.76 -1.42 15.66
N HIS A 75 9.38 -0.28 15.95
CA HIS A 75 9.54 0.26 17.30
C HIS A 75 8.57 1.42 17.59
N VAL A 76 8.22 2.20 16.56
CA VAL A 76 7.32 3.36 16.64
C VAL A 76 6.26 3.22 15.56
N HIS A 77 5.03 3.63 15.86
CA HIS A 77 3.90 3.42 14.98
C HIS A 77 3.12 4.70 14.75
N PHE A 78 2.98 5.07 13.50
CA PHE A 78 2.15 6.18 13.04
C PHE A 78 0.92 5.62 12.34
N VAL A 79 -0.24 5.75 12.97
CA VAL A 79 -1.48 5.13 12.52
C VAL A 79 -2.50 6.17 12.05
N SER A 80 -3.36 5.78 11.11
CA SER A 80 -4.34 6.69 10.51
C SER A 80 -5.45 7.10 11.46
N ASN A 81 -5.86 6.24 12.40
CA ASN A 81 -7.03 6.49 13.24
C ASN A 81 -7.04 5.69 14.54
N SER A 82 -8.05 5.94 15.37
CA SER A 82 -8.21 5.26 16.68
C SER A 82 -8.50 3.75 16.55
N LYS A 83 -9.12 3.29 15.47
CA LYS A 83 -9.34 1.87 15.19
C LYS A 83 -8.01 1.14 15.02
N ALA A 84 -7.16 1.66 14.13
CA ALA A 84 -5.82 1.14 13.89
C ALA A 84 -4.99 1.13 15.18
N LYS A 85 -5.00 2.24 15.96
CA LYS A 85 -4.35 2.29 17.28
C LYS A 85 -4.82 1.18 18.21
N ASN A 86 -6.11 0.89 18.26
CA ASN A 86 -6.65 -0.16 19.12
C ASN A 86 -6.25 -1.56 18.66
N ILE A 87 -6.09 -1.77 17.35
CA ILE A 87 -5.59 -3.03 16.81
C ILE A 87 -4.14 -3.24 17.24
N LEU A 88 -3.27 -2.25 17.09
CA LEU A 88 -1.88 -2.34 17.52
C LEU A 88 -1.77 -2.64 19.02
N LYS A 89 -2.59 -1.99 19.86
CA LYS A 89 -2.64 -2.31 21.30
C LYS A 89 -2.98 -3.78 21.55
N ARG A 90 -3.97 -4.34 20.83
CA ARG A 90 -4.35 -5.76 20.94
C ARG A 90 -3.26 -6.69 20.42
N MET A 91 -2.46 -6.26 19.47
CA MET A 91 -1.27 -6.96 19.01
C MET A 91 -0.12 -6.91 20.03
N GLY A 92 -0.27 -6.15 21.12
CA GLY A 92 0.73 -6.06 22.19
C GLY A 92 1.77 -4.95 21.97
N GLU A 93 1.50 -3.99 21.08
CA GLU A 93 2.40 -2.85 20.87
C GLU A 93 2.35 -1.85 22.04
N ILE A 94 3.48 -1.23 22.34
CA ILE A 94 3.64 -0.30 23.46
C ILE A 94 2.83 0.97 23.19
N LYS A 95 1.79 1.22 23.99
CA LYS A 95 0.83 2.32 23.80
C LYS A 95 1.48 3.69 23.60
N LYS A 96 2.57 4.00 24.32
CA LYS A 96 3.28 5.29 24.23
C LYS A 96 4.01 5.49 22.90
N ASN A 97 4.25 4.41 22.15
CA ASN A 97 4.92 4.45 20.86
C ASN A 97 3.93 4.46 19.68
N ILE A 98 2.60 4.58 19.93
CA ILE A 98 1.58 4.59 18.90
C ILE A 98 0.96 5.98 18.80
N TYR A 99 1.20 6.66 17.68
CA TYR A 99 0.74 8.02 17.41
C TYR A 99 -0.32 8.02 16.31
N ILE A 100 -1.43 8.72 16.51
CA ILE A 100 -2.45 8.92 15.46
C ILE A 100 -2.04 10.18 14.70
N ILE A 101 -1.78 10.02 13.41
CA ILE A 101 -1.35 11.11 12.51
C ILE A 101 -2.34 11.42 11.38
N GLY A 102 -3.40 10.63 11.22
CA GLY A 102 -4.22 10.65 10.00
C GLY A 102 -3.61 9.81 8.88
N SER A 103 -4.17 9.93 7.67
CA SER A 103 -3.63 9.28 6.47
C SER A 103 -2.89 10.29 5.60
N PRO A 104 -1.63 10.04 5.24
CA PRO A 104 -0.86 10.93 4.36
C PRO A 104 -1.51 11.17 2.99
N GLU A 105 -2.23 10.18 2.46
CA GLU A 105 -2.94 10.31 1.19
C GLU A 105 -4.07 11.33 1.27
N VAL A 106 -4.76 11.42 2.40
CA VAL A 106 -5.82 12.42 2.62
C VAL A 106 -5.24 13.83 2.56
N ASP A 107 -4.08 14.08 3.15
CA ASP A 107 -3.41 15.39 3.11
C ASP A 107 -3.09 15.81 1.67
N ILE A 108 -2.68 14.85 0.82
CA ILE A 108 -2.45 15.09 -0.60
C ILE A 108 -3.78 15.40 -1.31
N MET A 109 -4.83 14.61 -1.05
CA MET A 109 -6.14 14.75 -1.73
C MET A 109 -6.86 16.04 -1.41
N ILE A 110 -6.71 16.58 -0.19
CA ILE A 110 -7.30 17.87 0.20
C ILE A 110 -6.36 19.05 -0.05
N GLY A 111 -5.15 18.78 -0.50
CA GLY A 111 -4.12 19.77 -0.79
C GLY A 111 -4.52 20.73 -1.91
N LYS A 112 -4.07 22.00 -1.80
CA LYS A 112 -4.35 23.04 -2.81
C LYS A 112 -3.57 22.88 -4.12
N ASN A 113 -2.61 21.95 -4.18
CA ASN A 113 -1.70 21.78 -5.32
C ASN A 113 -2.16 20.68 -6.30
N LEU A 114 -3.41 20.22 -6.18
CA LEU A 114 -3.94 19.26 -7.14
C LEU A 114 -4.16 19.93 -8.52
N PRO A 115 -3.85 19.22 -9.62
CA PRO A 115 -4.13 19.76 -10.96
C PRO A 115 -5.65 19.91 -11.16
N SER A 116 -6.04 20.94 -11.90
CA SER A 116 -7.46 21.13 -12.26
C SER A 116 -7.96 19.98 -13.14
N LYS A 117 -9.29 19.75 -13.13
CA LYS A 117 -9.95 18.75 -13.99
C LYS A 117 -9.54 18.92 -15.46
N MET A 118 -9.45 20.17 -15.93
CA MET A 118 -9.08 20.47 -17.32
C MET A 118 -7.63 20.08 -17.61
N GLN A 119 -6.71 20.38 -16.72
CA GLN A 119 -5.30 19.97 -16.86
C GLN A 119 -5.16 18.45 -16.92
N VAL A 120 -5.88 17.71 -16.05
CA VAL A 120 -5.89 16.24 -16.06
C VAL A 120 -6.49 15.69 -17.36
N LYS A 121 -7.64 16.23 -17.80
CA LYS A 121 -8.26 15.82 -19.07
C LYS A 121 -7.34 16.02 -20.26
N ASN A 122 -6.68 17.18 -20.34
CA ASN A 122 -5.73 17.48 -21.41
C ASN A 122 -4.52 16.54 -21.38
N ARG A 123 -3.96 16.31 -20.20
CA ARG A 123 -2.79 15.41 -20.00
C ARG A 123 -3.06 13.98 -20.49
N TYR A 124 -4.27 13.46 -20.21
CA TYR A 124 -4.66 12.09 -20.56
C TYR A 124 -5.54 12.01 -21.82
N ASN A 125 -5.70 13.09 -22.58
CA ASN A 125 -6.52 13.18 -23.79
C ASN A 125 -7.98 12.69 -23.59
N ILE A 126 -8.58 13.05 -22.46
CA ILE A 126 -9.96 12.67 -22.11
C ILE A 126 -10.92 13.65 -22.78
N LYS A 127 -11.66 13.18 -23.81
CA LYS A 127 -12.52 14.03 -24.67
C LYS A 127 -13.97 14.16 -24.20
N PHE A 128 -14.37 13.42 -23.17
CA PHE A 128 -15.73 13.43 -22.65
C PHE A 128 -15.81 14.12 -21.29
N ASP A 129 -16.98 14.69 -20.94
CA ASP A 129 -17.18 15.43 -19.69
C ASP A 129 -17.83 14.60 -18.59
N GLN A 130 -18.67 13.65 -19.00
CA GLN A 130 -19.31 12.71 -18.07
C GLN A 130 -18.69 11.33 -18.23
N TYR A 131 -18.24 10.78 -17.11
CA TYR A 131 -17.62 9.47 -17.05
C TYR A 131 -17.74 8.87 -15.65
N ALA A 132 -17.57 7.58 -15.58
CA ALA A 132 -17.31 6.87 -14.34
C ALA A 132 -15.86 6.43 -14.28
N ILE A 133 -15.30 6.34 -13.08
CA ILE A 133 -13.97 5.74 -12.88
C ILE A 133 -14.18 4.26 -12.57
N PHE A 134 -13.47 3.41 -13.28
CA PHE A 134 -13.43 1.97 -13.04
C PHE A 134 -12.04 1.58 -12.56
N LEU A 135 -11.99 1.05 -11.35
CA LEU A 135 -10.80 0.51 -10.72
C LEU A 135 -11.13 -0.88 -10.18
N PHE A 136 -10.40 -1.89 -10.64
CA PHE A 136 -10.57 -3.25 -10.17
C PHE A 136 -9.23 -3.90 -9.88
N HIS A 137 -9.05 -4.32 -8.63
CA HIS A 137 -7.90 -5.10 -8.19
C HIS A 137 -8.36 -6.54 -7.93
N PRO A 138 -7.97 -7.52 -8.76
CA PRO A 138 -8.28 -8.91 -8.52
C PRO A 138 -7.69 -9.39 -7.19
N VAL A 139 -8.40 -10.30 -6.52
CA VAL A 139 -7.87 -10.95 -5.32
C VAL A 139 -6.74 -11.91 -5.71
N THR A 140 -5.52 -11.61 -5.32
CA THR A 140 -4.30 -12.31 -5.74
C THR A 140 -4.22 -13.77 -5.26
N THR A 141 -5.02 -14.16 -4.27
CA THR A 141 -5.11 -15.55 -3.76
C THR A 141 -6.06 -16.44 -4.56
N LEU A 142 -6.79 -15.89 -5.53
CA LEU A 142 -7.64 -16.68 -6.43
C LEU A 142 -6.81 -17.33 -7.54
N LYS A 143 -7.37 -18.41 -8.11
CA LYS A 143 -6.79 -19.04 -9.30
C LYS A 143 -6.93 -18.10 -10.52
N ASN A 144 -5.95 -18.08 -11.38
CA ASN A 144 -5.94 -17.23 -12.58
C ASN A 144 -7.24 -17.34 -13.40
N LYS A 145 -7.77 -18.55 -13.57
CA LYS A 145 -9.03 -18.81 -14.28
C LYS A 145 -10.23 -18.06 -13.67
N ASP A 146 -10.29 -17.94 -12.35
CA ASP A 146 -11.37 -17.23 -11.66
C ASP A 146 -11.20 -15.72 -11.80
N ILE A 147 -9.97 -15.22 -11.77
CA ILE A 147 -9.63 -13.82 -12.03
C ILE A 147 -10.04 -13.43 -13.46
N GLU A 148 -9.65 -14.23 -14.45
CA GLU A 148 -10.02 -14.01 -15.87
C GLU A 148 -11.53 -13.96 -16.06
N LYS A 149 -12.29 -14.88 -15.41
CA LYS A 149 -13.75 -14.90 -15.46
C LYS A 149 -14.36 -13.65 -14.83
N GLN A 150 -13.83 -13.19 -13.69
CA GLN A 150 -14.29 -11.94 -13.05
C GLN A 150 -14.02 -10.74 -13.96
N CYS A 151 -12.82 -10.61 -14.50
CA CYS A 151 -12.46 -9.54 -15.43
C CYS A 151 -13.37 -9.53 -16.67
N ALA A 152 -13.58 -10.69 -17.29
CA ALA A 152 -14.46 -10.82 -18.46
C ALA A 152 -15.90 -10.42 -18.17
N THR A 153 -16.42 -10.80 -16.99
CA THR A 153 -17.75 -10.42 -16.56
C THR A 153 -17.90 -8.92 -16.38
N LEU A 154 -16.94 -8.30 -15.72
CA LEU A 154 -16.92 -6.84 -15.49
C LEU A 154 -16.79 -6.08 -16.81
N LEU A 155 -15.88 -6.47 -17.69
CA LEU A 155 -15.70 -5.85 -19.01
C LEU A 155 -16.98 -5.96 -19.86
N ASN A 156 -17.68 -7.11 -19.83
CA ASN A 156 -18.94 -7.29 -20.53
C ASN A 156 -20.05 -6.32 -20.02
N VAL A 157 -20.09 -6.06 -18.71
CA VAL A 157 -21.02 -5.07 -18.13
C VAL A 157 -20.65 -3.66 -18.57
N LEU A 158 -19.36 -3.30 -18.51
CA LEU A 158 -18.90 -1.97 -18.91
C LEU A 158 -19.18 -1.68 -20.39
N THR A 159 -18.88 -2.65 -21.27
CA THR A 159 -19.07 -2.50 -22.73
C THR A 159 -20.54 -2.43 -23.15
N LYS A 160 -21.43 -3.07 -22.38
CA LYS A 160 -22.90 -2.98 -22.61
C LYS A 160 -23.54 -1.71 -22.06
N SER A 161 -22.84 -0.96 -21.24
CA SER A 161 -23.34 0.29 -20.72
C SER A 161 -23.13 1.42 -21.74
N SER A 162 -24.01 2.42 -21.74
CA SER A 162 -23.90 3.62 -22.57
C SER A 162 -22.99 4.70 -21.95
N LYS A 163 -22.17 4.36 -20.95
CA LYS A 163 -21.35 5.32 -20.20
C LYS A 163 -19.91 5.35 -20.71
N ASN A 164 -19.28 6.50 -20.58
CA ASN A 164 -17.84 6.61 -20.73
C ASN A 164 -17.14 6.18 -19.44
N TYR A 165 -16.02 5.47 -19.55
CA TYR A 165 -15.22 5.02 -18.40
C TYR A 165 -13.77 5.47 -18.54
N ILE A 166 -13.20 5.89 -17.41
CA ILE A 166 -11.75 5.94 -17.21
C ILE A 166 -11.38 4.69 -16.44
N VAL A 167 -10.62 3.82 -17.10
CA VAL A 167 -10.17 2.56 -16.49
C VAL A 167 -8.78 2.78 -15.92
N ILE A 168 -8.66 2.61 -14.60
CA ILE A 168 -7.36 2.60 -13.91
C ILE A 168 -6.92 1.14 -13.83
N LEU A 169 -5.79 0.83 -14.45
CA LEU A 169 -5.26 -0.52 -14.45
C LEU A 169 -4.75 -0.90 -13.05
N PRO A 170 -4.87 -2.17 -12.65
CA PRO A 170 -4.30 -2.64 -11.39
C PRO A 170 -2.78 -2.52 -11.40
N ASN A 171 -2.19 -2.42 -10.22
CA ASN A 171 -0.74 -2.54 -10.06
C ASN A 171 -0.31 -3.97 -10.42
N ASN A 172 0.81 -4.09 -11.10
CA ASN A 172 1.43 -5.38 -11.44
C ASN A 172 2.19 -5.94 -10.23
#